data_a2beb572f97f8598b7bce4f6e08bbb67
#
_entry.id   a2beb572f97f8598b7bce4f6e08bbb67
#
_cell.length_a   1.000
_cell.length_b   1.000
_cell.length_c   1.000
_cell.angle_alpha   90.00
_cell.angle_beta   90.00
_cell.angle_gamma   90.00
#
_symmetry.space_group_name_H-M   'P 1'
#
loop_
_entity.id
_entity.type
_entity.pdbx_description
1 polymer ?
#
loop_
_entity_poly.entity_id
_entity_poly.type
_entity_poly.pdbx_seq_one_letter_code
_entity_poly.pdbx_strand_id
1 'polypeptide(L)'
;MSVSPGELASAMQRWGALEDPVPPAAQRWIETFLDAYGQSVTAVQDARPLIAALRAEACQIPALELERLRSRDVLFFLDSVGQYVDHQPELRDLPLDHDLAVIADEFGLSHDDARFAVRMALTGTTGGPPLELLFPLLGHDRILIRIGAVNSKLLHGRGLKPIERGPGGVPFSPIRGSMPEAAARNPTVDEPG
;
A
#
# COMPACT_ATOMS: atom_id res chain seq x y z
N MET A 1 -17.86 -26.94 4.49
CA MET A 1 -17.45 -27.20 3.09
C MET A 1 -16.77 -25.94 2.64
N SER A 2 -15.61 -26.00 2.03
CA SER A 2 -14.90 -24.83 1.50
C SER A 2 -15.18 -24.72 0.00
N VAL A 3 -15.32 -23.49 -0.49
CA VAL A 3 -15.49 -23.20 -1.93
C VAL A 3 -14.21 -23.57 -2.67
N SER A 4 -14.33 -24.34 -3.75
CA SER A 4 -13.17 -24.70 -4.59
C SER A 4 -12.81 -23.58 -5.58
N PRO A 5 -11.54 -23.53 -6.05
CA PRO A 5 -11.13 -22.56 -7.08
C PRO A 5 -12.00 -22.61 -8.34
N GLY A 6 -12.39 -23.80 -8.80
CA GLY A 6 -13.22 -23.97 -9.98
C GLY A 6 -14.66 -23.45 -9.81
N GLU A 7 -15.26 -23.66 -8.63
CA GLU A 7 -16.59 -23.10 -8.31
C GLU A 7 -16.57 -21.57 -8.28
N LEU A 8 -15.53 -20.98 -7.68
CA LEU A 8 -15.37 -19.54 -7.63
C LEU A 8 -15.11 -18.97 -9.03
N ALA A 9 -14.24 -19.58 -9.84
CA ALA A 9 -13.99 -19.17 -11.21
C ALA A 9 -15.28 -19.16 -12.03
N SER A 10 -16.06 -20.26 -12.00
CA SER A 10 -17.34 -20.37 -12.71
C SER A 10 -18.36 -19.32 -12.25
N ALA A 11 -18.34 -18.97 -10.97
CA ALA A 11 -19.22 -17.92 -10.45
C ALA A 11 -18.77 -16.53 -10.92
N MET A 12 -17.47 -16.26 -10.90
CA MET A 12 -16.92 -14.99 -11.40
C MET A 12 -17.19 -14.78 -12.89
N GLN A 13 -17.16 -15.84 -13.70
CA GLN A 13 -17.57 -15.80 -15.10
C GLN A 13 -19.06 -15.44 -15.24
N ARG A 14 -19.95 -16.11 -14.48
CA ARG A 14 -21.38 -15.77 -14.47
C ARG A 14 -21.68 -14.34 -14.00
N TRP A 15 -20.83 -13.76 -13.16
CA TRP A 15 -20.94 -12.36 -12.73
C TRP A 15 -20.35 -11.36 -13.73
N GLY A 16 -19.79 -11.84 -14.84
CA GLY A 16 -19.07 -11.00 -15.81
C GLY A 16 -17.76 -10.41 -15.26
N ALA A 17 -17.22 -11.03 -14.21
CA ALA A 17 -16.00 -10.58 -13.56
C ALA A 17 -14.75 -11.31 -14.05
N LEU A 18 -14.90 -12.33 -14.88
CA LEU A 18 -13.84 -13.17 -15.40
C LEU A 18 -14.18 -13.65 -16.82
N GLU A 19 -13.18 -13.68 -17.69
CA GLU A 19 -13.31 -14.16 -19.07
C GLU A 19 -13.25 -15.70 -19.15
N ASP A 20 -13.73 -16.26 -20.26
CA ASP A 20 -13.59 -17.67 -20.59
C ASP A 20 -12.76 -17.81 -21.90
N PRO A 21 -11.67 -18.59 -21.90
CA PRO A 21 -11.12 -19.39 -20.81
C PRO A 21 -10.46 -18.55 -19.69
N VAL A 22 -10.40 -19.10 -18.47
CA VAL A 22 -9.79 -18.45 -17.30
C VAL A 22 -8.29 -18.24 -17.55
N PRO A 23 -7.80 -16.98 -17.57
CA PRO A 23 -6.39 -16.73 -17.73
C PRO A 23 -5.54 -17.28 -16.55
N PRO A 24 -4.30 -17.74 -16.77
CA PRO A 24 -3.45 -18.28 -15.69
C PRO A 24 -3.23 -17.29 -14.54
N ALA A 25 -3.14 -15.99 -14.84
CA ALA A 25 -3.01 -14.95 -13.83
C ALA A 25 -4.25 -14.86 -12.94
N ALA A 26 -5.44 -14.99 -13.53
CA ALA A 26 -6.70 -15.00 -12.78
C ALA A 26 -6.87 -16.25 -11.93
N GLN A 27 -6.39 -17.41 -12.40
CA GLN A 27 -6.37 -18.63 -11.60
C GLN A 27 -5.51 -18.46 -10.35
N ARG A 28 -4.29 -17.95 -10.47
CA ARG A 28 -3.41 -17.64 -9.33
C ARG A 28 -4.02 -16.62 -8.37
N TRP A 29 -4.74 -15.62 -8.90
CA TRP A 29 -5.46 -14.66 -8.09
C TRP A 29 -6.58 -15.31 -7.27
N ILE A 30 -7.35 -16.23 -7.87
CA ILE A 30 -8.42 -16.98 -7.19
C ILE A 30 -7.85 -17.85 -6.07
N GLU A 31 -6.74 -18.55 -6.31
CA GLU A 31 -6.05 -19.34 -5.29
C GLU A 31 -5.62 -18.46 -4.11
N THR A 32 -4.95 -17.34 -4.38
CA THR A 32 -4.55 -16.35 -3.34
C THR A 32 -5.77 -15.78 -2.60
N PHE A 33 -6.88 -15.54 -3.29
CA PHE A 33 -8.11 -15.07 -2.67
C PHE A 33 -8.68 -16.10 -1.69
N LEU A 34 -8.69 -17.38 -2.07
CA LEU A 34 -9.15 -18.45 -1.20
C LEU A 34 -8.20 -18.70 -0.01
N ASP A 35 -6.89 -18.54 -0.19
CA ASP A 35 -5.93 -18.57 0.91
C ASP A 35 -6.20 -17.43 1.91
N ALA A 36 -6.52 -16.24 1.40
CA ALA A 36 -6.78 -15.07 2.22
C ALA A 36 -8.14 -15.10 2.95
N TYR A 37 -9.18 -15.56 2.28
CA TYR A 37 -10.57 -15.41 2.71
C TYR A 37 -11.34 -16.74 2.83
N GLY A 38 -10.73 -17.88 2.51
CA GLY A 38 -11.42 -19.18 2.44
C GLY A 38 -12.13 -19.60 3.72
N GLN A 39 -11.63 -19.16 4.87
CA GLN A 39 -12.31 -19.39 6.16
C GLN A 39 -13.60 -18.58 6.32
N SER A 40 -13.70 -17.43 5.65
CA SER A 40 -14.86 -16.54 5.68
C SER A 40 -15.84 -16.80 4.52
N VAL A 41 -15.42 -17.56 3.50
CA VAL A 41 -16.20 -17.86 2.29
C VAL A 41 -16.71 -19.29 2.39
N THR A 42 -17.90 -19.43 2.95
CA THR A 42 -18.56 -20.75 3.11
C THR A 42 -19.43 -21.11 1.90
N ALA A 43 -19.89 -20.11 1.17
CA ALA A 43 -20.61 -20.24 -0.08
C ALA A 43 -20.05 -19.24 -1.12
N VAL A 44 -20.20 -19.54 -2.39
CA VAL A 44 -19.67 -18.71 -3.48
C VAL A 44 -20.19 -17.27 -3.41
N GLN A 45 -21.43 -17.07 -2.97
CA GLN A 45 -22.05 -15.76 -2.81
C GLN A 45 -21.33 -14.88 -1.79
N ASP A 46 -20.71 -15.48 -0.77
CA ASP A 46 -19.95 -14.74 0.27
C ASP A 46 -18.70 -14.07 -0.33
N ALA A 47 -18.16 -14.62 -1.41
CA ALA A 47 -17.00 -14.06 -2.10
C ALA A 47 -17.30 -12.75 -2.83
N ARG A 48 -18.54 -12.55 -3.29
CA ARG A 48 -18.91 -11.41 -4.15
C ARG A 48 -18.64 -10.04 -3.52
N PRO A 49 -19.09 -9.75 -2.29
CA PRO A 49 -18.80 -8.48 -1.63
C PRO A 49 -17.31 -8.28 -1.34
N LEU A 50 -16.57 -9.34 -1.00
CA LEU A 50 -15.12 -9.28 -0.76
C LEU A 50 -14.37 -8.94 -2.05
N ILE A 51 -14.71 -9.60 -3.17
CA ILE A 51 -14.14 -9.31 -4.48
C ILE A 51 -14.48 -7.87 -4.91
N ALA A 52 -15.70 -7.41 -4.68
CA ALA A 52 -16.10 -6.04 -4.97
C ALA A 52 -15.28 -5.03 -4.13
N ALA A 53 -15.06 -5.30 -2.85
CA ALA A 53 -14.24 -4.48 -1.97
C ALA A 53 -12.76 -4.44 -2.41
N LEU A 54 -12.20 -5.58 -2.84
CA LEU A 54 -10.83 -5.65 -3.37
C LEU A 54 -10.67 -4.87 -4.69
N ARG A 55 -11.72 -4.83 -5.52
CA ARG A 55 -11.72 -4.14 -6.81
C ARG A 55 -12.05 -2.66 -6.72
N ALA A 56 -12.60 -2.18 -5.61
CA ALA A 56 -12.88 -0.77 -5.41
C ALA A 56 -11.60 0.07 -5.44
N GLU A 57 -11.64 1.25 -6.03
CA GLU A 57 -10.50 2.17 -6.10
C GLU A 57 -10.16 2.78 -4.75
N ALA A 58 -11.16 3.03 -3.91
CA ALA A 58 -10.95 3.65 -2.60
C ALA A 58 -11.67 2.88 -1.49
N CYS A 59 -11.05 2.91 -0.30
CA CYS A 59 -11.63 2.39 0.92
C CYS A 59 -12.22 3.53 1.76
N GLN A 60 -13.30 3.22 2.47
CA GLN A 60 -13.80 4.14 3.51
C GLN A 60 -13.05 3.85 4.81
N ILE A 61 -12.33 4.85 5.32
CA ILE A 61 -11.66 4.78 6.62
C ILE A 61 -12.58 5.46 7.63
N PRO A 62 -12.89 4.80 8.76
CA PRO A 62 -13.64 5.42 9.83
C PRO A 62 -12.93 6.67 10.36
N ALA A 63 -13.70 7.71 10.74
CA ALA A 63 -13.13 8.99 11.14
C ALA A 63 -12.15 8.87 12.33
N LEU A 64 -12.44 7.99 13.30
CA LEU A 64 -11.56 7.74 14.44
C LEU A 64 -10.21 7.17 14.00
N GLU A 65 -10.22 6.20 13.07
CA GLU A 65 -9.00 5.57 12.58
C GLU A 65 -8.21 6.53 11.66
N LEU A 66 -8.90 7.37 10.89
CA LEU A 66 -8.25 8.43 10.11
C LEU A 66 -7.52 9.43 11.02
N GLU A 67 -8.09 9.77 12.19
CA GLU A 67 -7.41 10.62 13.18
C GLU A 67 -6.14 9.96 13.75
N ARG A 68 -6.13 8.63 13.93
CA ARG A 68 -4.94 7.89 14.35
C ARG A 68 -3.82 7.94 13.31
N LEU A 69 -4.19 7.93 12.01
CA LEU A 69 -3.22 8.06 10.91
C LEU A 69 -2.70 9.49 10.74
N ARG A 70 -3.28 10.49 11.42
CA ARG A 70 -3.02 11.90 11.18
C ARG A 70 -1.70 12.34 11.82
N SER A 71 -0.59 11.90 11.22
CA SER A 71 0.74 12.40 11.51
C SER A 71 1.53 12.61 10.22
N ARG A 72 2.54 13.45 10.28
CA ARG A 72 3.46 13.70 9.17
C ARG A 72 4.26 12.45 8.82
N ASP A 73 4.69 11.72 9.84
CA ASP A 73 5.53 10.54 9.69
C ASP A 73 4.75 9.39 9.04
N VAL A 74 3.47 9.19 9.39
CA VAL A 74 2.59 8.22 8.72
C VAL A 74 2.35 8.61 7.26
N LEU A 75 2.17 9.88 6.94
CA LEU A 75 2.00 10.33 5.56
C LEU A 75 3.24 10.00 4.71
N PHE A 76 4.42 10.35 5.19
CA PHE A 76 5.68 10.08 4.48
C PHE A 76 6.00 8.58 4.43
N PHE A 77 5.71 7.85 5.50
CA PHE A 77 5.82 6.39 5.52
C PHE A 77 4.94 5.77 4.43
N LEU A 78 3.67 6.14 4.33
CA LEU A 78 2.76 5.61 3.30
C LEU A 78 3.22 5.99 1.89
N ASP A 79 3.79 7.19 1.70
CA ASP A 79 4.38 7.59 0.43
C ASP A 79 5.58 6.68 0.06
N SER A 80 6.47 6.41 1.02
CA SER A 80 7.60 5.51 0.82
C SER A 80 7.16 4.07 0.56
N VAL A 81 6.09 3.60 1.21
CA VAL A 81 5.48 2.29 0.88
C VAL A 81 4.95 2.28 -0.54
N GLY A 82 4.34 3.37 -1.01
CA GLY A 82 3.92 3.52 -2.40
C GLY A 82 5.09 3.39 -3.37
N GLN A 83 6.19 4.10 -3.10
CA GLN A 83 7.41 4.02 -3.91
C GLN A 83 8.02 2.60 -3.88
N TYR A 84 8.07 1.97 -2.71
CA TYR A 84 8.51 0.57 -2.58
C TYR A 84 7.70 -0.35 -3.49
N VAL A 85 6.36 -0.25 -3.45
CA VAL A 85 5.46 -1.05 -4.29
C VAL A 85 5.70 -0.81 -5.78
N ASP A 86 5.85 0.46 -6.19
CA ASP A 86 6.07 0.83 -7.59
C ASP A 86 7.37 0.23 -8.19
N HIS A 87 8.37 0.01 -7.34
CA HIS A 87 9.65 -0.58 -7.76
C HIS A 87 9.66 -2.11 -7.76
N GLN A 88 8.64 -2.78 -7.22
CA GLN A 88 8.59 -4.24 -7.20
C GLN A 88 8.10 -4.78 -8.57
N PRO A 89 8.79 -5.75 -9.18
CA PRO A 89 8.30 -6.37 -10.41
C PRO A 89 7.06 -7.26 -10.16
N GLU A 90 7.01 -7.88 -8.99
CA GLU A 90 5.90 -8.71 -8.52
C GLU A 90 5.61 -8.43 -7.04
N LEU A 91 4.33 -8.55 -6.65
CA LEU A 91 3.89 -8.32 -5.27
C LEU A 91 3.68 -9.63 -4.49
N ARG A 92 3.99 -10.76 -5.10
CA ARG A 92 3.94 -12.07 -4.46
C ARG A 92 5.28 -12.38 -3.81
N ASP A 93 5.24 -13.09 -2.69
CA ASP A 93 6.42 -13.61 -1.98
C ASP A 93 7.43 -12.53 -1.54
N LEU A 94 6.96 -11.28 -1.40
CA LEU A 94 7.76 -10.20 -0.85
C LEU A 94 8.05 -10.46 0.64
N PRO A 95 9.25 -10.14 1.14
CA PRO A 95 9.55 -10.13 2.57
C PRO A 95 8.91 -8.91 3.26
N LEU A 96 7.60 -8.74 3.03
CA LEU A 96 6.85 -7.51 3.29
C LEU A 96 6.96 -7.07 4.76
N ASP A 97 6.93 -8.02 5.68
CA ASP A 97 7.03 -7.74 7.11
C ASP A 97 8.38 -7.07 7.47
N HIS A 98 9.47 -7.60 6.89
CA HIS A 98 10.80 -7.05 7.06
C HIS A 98 10.92 -5.69 6.39
N ASP A 99 10.49 -5.56 5.15
CA ASP A 99 10.65 -4.33 4.37
C ASP A 99 9.81 -3.19 4.94
N LEU A 100 8.58 -3.48 5.41
CA LEU A 100 7.77 -2.49 6.11
C LEU A 100 8.41 -2.04 7.44
N ALA A 101 9.07 -2.94 8.17
CA ALA A 101 9.79 -2.58 9.38
C ALA A 101 10.97 -1.65 9.08
N VAL A 102 11.75 -1.95 8.04
CA VAL A 102 12.87 -1.11 7.60
C VAL A 102 12.38 0.29 7.22
N ILE A 103 11.33 0.39 6.40
CA ILE A 103 10.76 1.68 6.02
C ILE A 103 10.20 2.42 7.25
N ALA A 104 9.53 1.72 8.17
CA ALA A 104 8.96 2.32 9.37
C ALA A 104 10.01 2.94 10.29
N ASP A 105 11.16 2.28 10.43
CA ASP A 105 12.27 2.77 11.23
C ASP A 105 12.80 4.13 10.75
N GLU A 106 12.79 4.40 9.43
CA GLU A 106 13.19 5.68 8.86
C GLU A 106 12.30 6.84 9.34
N PHE A 107 11.05 6.56 9.66
CA PHE A 107 10.06 7.54 10.14
C PHE A 107 9.81 7.46 11.65
N GLY A 108 10.52 6.58 12.36
CA GLY A 108 10.36 6.39 13.80
C GLY A 108 8.98 5.82 14.17
N LEU A 109 8.36 5.05 13.27
CA LEU A 109 7.11 4.34 13.54
C LEU A 109 7.39 2.97 14.14
N SER A 110 6.54 2.54 15.06
CA SER A 110 6.57 1.15 15.50
C SER A 110 6.09 0.22 14.36
N HIS A 111 6.56 -1.02 14.38
CA HIS A 111 6.13 -2.02 13.38
C HIS A 111 4.60 -2.21 13.38
N ASP A 112 3.97 -2.19 14.55
CA ASP A 112 2.52 -2.32 14.68
C ASP A 112 1.79 -1.10 14.07
N ASP A 113 2.28 0.12 14.30
CA ASP A 113 1.69 1.34 13.71
C ASP A 113 1.88 1.37 12.19
N ALA A 114 3.02 0.91 11.69
CA ALA A 114 3.29 0.79 10.28
C ALA A 114 2.32 -0.21 9.59
N ARG A 115 2.20 -1.42 10.15
CA ARG A 115 1.24 -2.42 9.66
C ARG A 115 -0.20 -1.93 9.75
N PHE A 116 -0.55 -1.26 10.83
CA PHE A 116 -1.87 -0.63 10.99
C PHE A 116 -2.11 0.42 9.90
N ALA A 117 -1.16 1.32 9.66
CA ALA A 117 -1.30 2.37 8.66
C ALA A 117 -1.49 1.80 7.25
N VAL A 118 -0.67 0.82 6.86
CA VAL A 118 -0.80 0.15 5.56
C VAL A 118 -2.14 -0.56 5.45
N ARG A 119 -2.55 -1.33 6.47
CA ARG A 119 -3.83 -2.04 6.47
C ARG A 119 -5.01 -1.08 6.32
N MET A 120 -5.02 -0.01 7.10
CA MET A 120 -6.07 1.01 7.01
C MET A 120 -6.10 1.67 5.64
N ALA A 121 -4.95 1.99 5.06
CA ALA A 121 -4.88 2.57 3.72
C ALA A 121 -5.43 1.62 2.65
N LEU A 122 -5.15 0.32 2.77
CA LEU A 122 -5.52 -0.67 1.77
C LEU A 122 -6.93 -1.24 1.92
N THR A 123 -7.48 -1.30 3.14
CA THR A 123 -8.76 -1.99 3.40
C THR A 123 -9.80 -1.13 4.10
N GLY A 124 -9.41 -0.06 4.77
CA GLY A 124 -10.28 0.72 5.65
C GLY A 124 -10.67 -0.01 6.94
N THR A 125 -10.06 -1.16 7.24
CA THR A 125 -10.40 -2.01 8.40
C THR A 125 -9.15 -2.35 9.22
N THR A 126 -9.34 -2.62 10.51
CA THR A 126 -8.26 -3.03 11.41
C THR A 126 -7.94 -4.53 11.31
N GLY A 127 -8.89 -5.33 10.85
CA GLY A 127 -8.77 -6.78 10.69
C GLY A 127 -8.75 -7.21 9.23
N GLY A 128 -8.57 -8.49 9.01
CA GLY A 128 -8.57 -9.11 7.69
C GLY A 128 -7.37 -10.03 7.45
N PRO A 129 -7.17 -10.51 6.22
CA PRO A 129 -6.06 -11.40 5.88
C PRO A 129 -4.70 -10.72 6.03
N PRO A 130 -3.61 -11.49 6.12
CA PRO A 130 -2.25 -10.96 6.13
C PRO A 130 -1.98 -10.00 4.98
N LEU A 131 -1.13 -8.99 5.18
CA LEU A 131 -0.77 -8.02 4.14
C LEU A 131 -0.09 -8.68 2.96
N GLU A 132 0.68 -9.74 3.21
CA GLU A 132 1.38 -10.57 2.24
C GLU A 132 0.43 -11.21 1.20
N LEU A 133 -0.82 -11.49 1.61
CA LEU A 133 -1.87 -11.98 0.71
C LEU A 133 -2.68 -10.82 0.09
N LEU A 134 -2.78 -9.69 0.77
CA LEU A 134 -3.51 -8.53 0.25
C LEU A 134 -2.77 -7.84 -0.91
N PHE A 135 -1.46 -7.74 -0.86
CA PHE A 135 -0.67 -7.08 -1.88
C PHE A 135 -0.87 -7.70 -3.27
N PRO A 136 -0.66 -9.02 -3.48
CA PRO A 136 -0.91 -9.64 -4.79
C PRO A 136 -2.39 -9.62 -5.20
N LEU A 137 -3.33 -9.58 -4.25
CA LEU A 137 -4.76 -9.47 -4.54
C LEU A 137 -5.18 -8.09 -5.05
N LEU A 138 -4.57 -7.04 -4.52
CA LEU A 138 -4.84 -5.66 -4.92
C LEU A 138 -4.10 -5.28 -6.21
N GLY A 139 -2.84 -5.71 -6.34
CA GLY A 139 -1.96 -5.30 -7.42
C GLY A 139 -1.45 -3.86 -7.25
N HIS A 140 -0.44 -3.50 -8.03
CA HIS A 140 0.25 -2.20 -7.96
C HIS A 140 -0.71 -1.02 -8.02
N ASP A 141 -1.49 -0.94 -9.07
CA ASP A 141 -2.35 0.22 -9.34
C ASP A 141 -3.30 0.53 -8.18
N ARG A 142 -3.96 -0.51 -7.63
CA ARG A 142 -4.91 -0.29 -6.52
C ARG A 142 -4.23 0.08 -5.22
N ILE A 143 -3.06 -0.48 -4.94
CA ILE A 143 -2.27 -0.10 -3.76
C ILE A 143 -1.90 1.38 -3.88
N LEU A 144 -1.35 1.81 -5.00
CA LEU A 144 -0.94 3.20 -5.23
C LEU A 144 -2.12 4.16 -5.17
N ILE A 145 -3.25 3.82 -5.83
CA ILE A 145 -4.48 4.64 -5.79
C ILE A 145 -4.99 4.78 -4.36
N ARG A 146 -5.03 3.69 -3.58
CA ARG A 146 -5.54 3.71 -2.20
C ARG A 146 -4.64 4.48 -1.25
N ILE A 147 -3.32 4.30 -1.35
CA ILE A 147 -2.34 5.09 -0.57
C ILE A 147 -2.48 6.56 -0.94
N GLY A 148 -2.52 6.91 -2.22
CA GLY A 148 -2.71 8.29 -2.68
C GLY A 148 -4.01 8.92 -2.18
N ALA A 149 -5.10 8.16 -2.16
CA ALA A 149 -6.38 8.63 -1.63
C ALA A 149 -6.34 8.92 -0.13
N VAL A 150 -5.61 8.10 0.65
CA VAL A 150 -5.40 8.33 2.09
C VAL A 150 -4.50 9.53 2.32
N ASN A 151 -3.37 9.61 1.62
CA ASN A 151 -2.45 10.74 1.72
C ASN A 151 -3.15 12.06 1.39
N SER A 152 -4.02 12.08 0.36
CA SER A 152 -4.85 13.24 0.05
C SER A 152 -5.77 13.64 1.21
N LYS A 153 -6.43 12.67 1.86
CA LYS A 153 -7.28 12.93 3.03
C LYS A 153 -6.49 13.46 4.24
N LEU A 154 -5.28 12.94 4.45
CA LEU A 154 -4.39 13.41 5.51
C LEU A 154 -3.89 14.84 5.26
N LEU A 155 -3.57 15.18 4.02
CA LEU A 155 -3.13 16.51 3.61
C LEU A 155 -4.24 17.58 3.71
N HIS A 156 -5.45 17.24 3.26
CA HIS A 156 -6.57 18.17 3.23
C HIS A 156 -7.38 18.24 4.52
N GLY A 157 -7.05 17.41 5.51
CA GLY A 157 -7.65 17.50 6.84
C GLY A 157 -7.08 18.64 7.68
N ARG A 158 -7.60 18.82 8.89
CA ARG A 158 -7.07 19.76 9.89
C ARG A 158 -5.59 19.43 10.15
N GLY A 159 -4.68 20.32 9.91
CA GLY A 159 -3.22 20.24 9.96
C GLY A 159 -2.60 18.96 10.55
N LEU A 160 -1.59 18.45 9.88
CA LEU A 160 -0.87 17.27 10.33
C LEU A 160 -0.29 17.50 11.73
N LYS A 161 -0.56 16.59 12.66
CA LYS A 161 0.04 16.63 13.99
C LYS A 161 1.48 16.11 13.90
N PRO A 162 2.48 16.82 14.46
CA PRO A 162 3.80 16.23 14.64
C PRO A 162 3.70 15.05 15.60
N ILE A 163 4.45 13.97 15.36
CA ILE A 163 4.63 12.92 16.37
C ILE A 163 5.40 13.54 17.52
N GLU A 164 4.84 13.48 18.73
CA GLU A 164 5.56 13.85 19.95
C GLU A 164 6.67 12.79 20.19
N ARG A 165 7.89 13.13 19.77
CA ARG A 165 9.06 12.30 20.06
C ARG A 165 9.45 12.51 21.50
N GLY A 166 9.61 11.41 22.24
CA GLY A 166 10.19 11.42 23.55
C GLY A 166 11.59 12.07 23.56
N PRO A 167 12.12 12.46 24.74
CA PRO A 167 13.41 13.13 24.85
C PRO A 167 14.54 12.27 24.26
N GLY A 168 15.05 12.61 23.10
CA GLY A 168 16.10 11.91 22.35
C GLY A 168 15.83 11.72 20.85
N GLY A 169 14.64 12.05 20.37
CA GLY A 169 14.32 11.96 18.95
C GLY A 169 15.06 13.03 18.15
N VAL A 170 15.93 12.62 17.23
CA VAL A 170 16.58 13.53 16.28
C VAL A 170 15.50 14.11 15.37
N PRO A 171 15.40 15.45 15.21
CA PRO A 171 14.46 16.04 14.28
C PRO A 171 14.81 15.61 12.85
N PHE A 172 13.81 15.14 12.12
CA PHE A 172 13.93 14.82 10.70
C PHE A 172 14.33 16.10 9.94
N SER A 173 15.54 16.12 9.42
CA SER A 173 15.94 17.08 8.40
C SER A 173 15.51 16.48 7.05
N PRO A 174 14.65 17.15 6.26
CA PRO A 174 14.37 16.69 4.92
C PRO A 174 15.71 16.56 4.19
N ILE A 175 15.95 15.41 3.57
CA ILE A 175 17.10 15.20 2.71
C ILE A 175 16.96 16.24 1.59
N ARG A 176 17.62 17.37 1.71
CA ARG A 176 17.92 18.20 0.55
C ARG A 176 18.84 17.34 -0.30
N GLY A 177 18.29 16.76 -1.36
CA GLY A 177 19.09 16.23 -2.43
C GLY A 177 20.05 17.34 -2.82
N SER A 178 21.31 17.20 -2.42
CA SER A 178 22.39 18.03 -2.93
C SER A 178 22.50 17.70 -4.42
N MET A 179 21.82 18.51 -5.24
CA MET A 179 22.18 18.58 -6.64
C MET A 179 23.69 18.90 -6.67
N PRO A 180 24.51 18.12 -7.36
CA PRO A 180 25.91 18.50 -7.53
C PRO A 180 25.89 19.86 -8.24
N GLU A 181 26.41 20.85 -7.55
CA GLU A 181 26.69 22.17 -8.10
C GLU A 181 27.62 21.98 -9.27
N ALA A 182 27.07 21.97 -10.48
CA ALA A 182 27.84 21.93 -11.70
C ALA A 182 28.73 23.17 -11.69
N ALA A 183 30.00 22.97 -11.42
CA ALA A 183 31.03 23.99 -11.41
C ALA A 183 30.97 24.78 -12.73
N ALA A 184 30.45 26.00 -12.67
CA ALA A 184 30.61 27.00 -13.69
C ALA A 184 32.09 27.40 -13.72
N ARG A 185 32.91 26.64 -14.46
CA ARG A 185 34.21 27.09 -14.91
C ARG A 185 34.00 27.94 -16.14
N ASN A 186 33.98 29.24 -15.97
CA ASN A 186 34.23 30.18 -17.07
C ASN A 186 35.69 29.98 -17.51
N PRO A 187 35.98 29.67 -18.79
CA PRO A 187 37.32 29.83 -19.33
C PRO A 187 37.52 31.32 -19.59
N THR A 188 38.43 31.93 -18.83
CA THR A 188 39.06 33.21 -19.20
C THR A 188 39.82 33.00 -20.50
N VAL A 189 39.36 33.69 -21.53
CA VAL A 189 40.06 33.84 -22.79
C VAL A 189 41.17 34.88 -22.52
N ASP A 190 42.42 34.41 -22.45
CA ASP A 190 43.61 35.28 -22.58
C ASP A 190 43.81 35.54 -24.06
N GLU A 191 43.64 36.76 -24.48
CA GLU A 191 44.18 37.26 -25.75
C GLU A 191 45.66 37.70 -25.54
N PRO A 192 46.60 37.23 -26.39
CA PRO A 192 47.91 37.83 -26.48
C PRO A 192 47.91 39.02 -27.46
N GLY A 193 48.48 40.11 -27.00
CA GLY A 193 48.85 41.25 -27.82
C GLY A 193 50.04 41.00 -28.80
#